data_28182a020c00e2213d8f19b5211e4e8d
#
_entry.id   28182a020c00e2213d8f19b5211e4e8d
#
_cell.length_a   1.000
_cell.length_b   1.000
_cell.length_c   1.000
_cell.angle_alpha   90.00
_cell.angle_beta   90.00
_cell.angle_gamma   90.00
#
_symmetry.space_group_name_H-M   'P 1'
#
loop_
_entity.id
_entity.type
_entity.pdbx_description
1 polymer ?
#
loop_
_entity_poly.entity_id
_entity_poly.type
_entity_poly.pdbx_seq_one_letter_code
_entity_poly.pdbx_strand_id
1 'polypeptide(L)'
;MYYDEIGVSTRQISAENPDGAKGGACRWLPNPDDPDLPFSAGAAQLGKGWKVRPFIKIQSGETVTLMDVTDCGSIREMFLTTDTHRLSELILRFYWDSETEPSVVCPVGAFFAMGHDDAPHGVMSLPVQVAPRSGLNCYWRMPFRTRARITLTYEGIEPVGLIAYRILYKLHGVAEGTAYFHAQYRHAVTQSAHPVYTILEGVRGKGCYVGTYLAWTALQSDWWGEGEVKFYLDGDTDQPTMADNGTEDYFGGSFGFSPFDSQDCWNREQAFCQPNFGMPLVRLDATTGPRKFSLYRWHLDDSIGFAEDIRVEVQTLGLRDRRYRPLSEDIASVAYWYQQEPHSAFPALPAVEERRPR
;
A
#
# COMPACT_ATOMS: atom_id res chain seq x y z
N MET A 1 11.35 -7.31 -22.84
CA MET A 1 10.93 -6.49 -21.67
C MET A 1 11.73 -5.20 -21.51
N TYR A 2 13.07 -5.21 -21.52
CA TYR A 2 13.87 -3.97 -21.40
C TYR A 2 14.17 -3.32 -22.75
N TYR A 3 14.19 -4.07 -23.83
CA TYR A 3 14.44 -3.59 -25.18
C TYR A 3 13.28 -2.75 -25.77
N ASP A 4 12.05 -2.91 -25.25
CA ASP A 4 10.89 -2.10 -25.66
C ASP A 4 10.93 -0.68 -25.08
N GLU A 5 11.87 -0.40 -24.20
CA GLU A 5 12.04 0.89 -23.53
C GLU A 5 13.24 1.70 -24.04
N ILE A 6 13.89 1.23 -25.11
CA ILE A 6 15.00 1.95 -25.74
C ILE A 6 14.47 3.26 -26.34
N GLY A 7 15.12 4.38 -25.99
CA GLY A 7 14.73 5.70 -26.46
C GLY A 7 13.61 6.37 -25.65
N VAL A 8 13.01 5.70 -24.66
CA VAL A 8 12.03 6.28 -23.75
C VAL A 8 12.72 7.21 -22.75
N SER A 9 12.22 8.44 -22.62
CA SER A 9 12.77 9.42 -21.69
C SER A 9 12.47 9.05 -20.24
N THR A 10 13.51 8.89 -19.43
CA THR A 10 13.39 8.69 -17.98
C THR A 10 13.52 10.01 -17.25
N ARG A 11 12.71 10.21 -16.21
CA ARG A 11 12.69 11.35 -15.29
C ARG A 11 12.61 10.86 -13.85
N GLN A 12 13.03 11.72 -12.95
CA GLN A 12 12.94 11.46 -11.51
C GLN A 12 12.55 12.73 -10.78
N ILE A 13 11.56 12.60 -9.90
CA ILE A 13 11.24 13.60 -8.89
C ILE A 13 11.80 13.15 -7.55
N SER A 14 12.35 14.10 -6.81
CA SER A 14 12.83 13.95 -5.43
C SER A 14 12.93 15.33 -4.78
N ALA A 15 13.27 15.39 -3.50
CA ALA A 15 13.54 16.67 -2.85
C ALA A 15 14.66 17.46 -3.54
N GLU A 16 15.66 16.80 -4.13
CA GLU A 16 16.75 17.43 -4.91
C GLU A 16 16.28 17.92 -6.31
N ASN A 17 15.20 17.35 -6.85
CA ASN A 17 14.66 17.70 -8.17
C ASN A 17 13.13 17.68 -8.13
N PRO A 18 12.47 18.64 -7.44
CA PRO A 18 11.04 18.58 -7.14
C PRO A 18 10.13 18.76 -8.35
N ASP A 19 10.61 19.31 -9.44
CA ASP A 19 9.90 19.49 -10.72
C ASP A 19 10.20 18.39 -11.75
N GLY A 20 11.10 17.45 -11.44
CA GLY A 20 11.50 16.38 -12.37
C GLY A 20 12.21 16.88 -13.62
N ALA A 21 12.73 18.11 -13.66
CA ALA A 21 13.35 18.71 -14.81
C ALA A 21 14.56 17.90 -15.29
N LYS A 22 14.75 17.82 -16.61
CA LYS A 22 15.96 17.23 -17.20
C LYS A 22 17.19 18.04 -16.78
N GLY A 23 18.17 17.37 -16.16
CA GLY A 23 19.36 18.01 -15.63
C GLY A 23 19.10 18.87 -14.38
N GLY A 24 17.94 18.69 -13.71
CA GLY A 24 17.55 19.46 -12.53
C GLY A 24 18.09 18.94 -11.20
N ALA A 25 18.61 17.72 -11.15
CA ALA A 25 19.17 17.15 -9.93
C ALA A 25 20.48 17.82 -9.51
N CYS A 26 20.74 17.86 -8.19
CA CYS A 26 21.99 18.42 -7.61
C CYS A 26 22.28 19.87 -8.03
N ARG A 27 21.25 20.67 -8.30
CA ARG A 27 21.36 22.07 -8.75
C ARG A 27 21.48 23.08 -7.60
N TRP A 28 21.09 22.66 -6.39
CA TRP A 28 21.07 23.49 -5.21
C TRP A 28 22.48 23.90 -4.79
N LEU A 29 22.61 25.16 -4.39
CA LEU A 29 23.83 25.64 -3.75
C LEU A 29 23.68 25.54 -2.23
N PRO A 30 24.71 25.14 -1.50
CA PRO A 30 24.67 25.16 -0.05
C PRO A 30 24.36 26.54 0.48
N ASN A 31 23.36 26.64 1.34
CA ASN A 31 23.03 27.83 2.12
C ASN A 31 22.62 27.39 3.54
N PRO A 32 23.56 27.43 4.50
CA PRO A 32 23.29 26.97 5.88
C PRO A 32 22.16 27.71 6.60
N ASP A 33 21.85 28.94 6.13
CA ASP A 33 20.81 29.78 6.73
C ASP A 33 19.43 29.54 6.13
N ASP A 34 19.31 28.70 5.10
CA ASP A 34 18.06 28.39 4.44
C ASP A 34 17.36 27.19 5.12
N PRO A 35 16.20 27.41 5.78
CA PRO A 35 15.47 26.36 6.47
C PRO A 35 14.94 25.27 5.54
N ASP A 36 14.77 25.57 4.23
CA ASP A 36 14.30 24.64 3.20
C ASP A 36 15.42 23.75 2.64
N LEU A 37 16.67 24.05 3.05
CA LEU A 37 17.86 23.26 2.71
C LEU A 37 18.45 22.57 3.95
N PRO A 38 17.75 21.63 4.57
CA PRO A 38 18.04 21.13 5.91
C PRO A 38 19.40 20.42 6.04
N PHE A 39 20.03 20.03 4.94
CA PHE A 39 21.35 19.40 4.91
C PHE A 39 22.45 20.27 4.27
N SER A 40 22.12 21.52 4.02
CA SER A 40 23.03 22.46 3.36
C SER A 40 24.37 22.64 4.08
N ALA A 41 24.36 22.66 5.42
CA ALA A 41 25.58 22.77 6.22
C ALA A 41 26.56 21.61 5.96
N GLY A 42 26.07 20.38 5.75
CA GLY A 42 26.90 19.23 5.41
C GLY A 42 27.60 19.32 4.07
N ALA A 43 27.06 20.13 3.14
CA ALA A 43 27.62 20.36 1.81
C ALA A 43 28.32 21.71 1.66
N ALA A 44 28.40 22.54 2.71
CA ALA A 44 28.84 23.94 2.65
C ALA A 44 30.20 24.15 2.00
N GLN A 45 31.11 23.20 2.13
CA GLN A 45 32.49 23.27 1.57
C GLN A 45 32.65 22.50 0.25
N LEU A 46 31.61 21.84 -0.25
CA LEU A 46 31.67 20.95 -1.40
C LEU A 46 31.27 21.63 -2.73
N GLY A 47 30.59 22.78 -2.66
CA GLY A 47 30.16 23.54 -3.82
C GLY A 47 28.95 22.92 -4.54
N LYS A 48 28.81 23.23 -5.83
CA LYS A 48 27.70 22.76 -6.68
C LYS A 48 27.85 21.29 -7.07
N GLY A 49 26.74 20.59 -7.17
CA GLY A 49 26.70 19.19 -7.66
C GLY A 49 26.69 18.16 -6.53
N TRP A 50 26.68 18.58 -5.28
CA TRP A 50 26.61 17.71 -4.11
C TRP A 50 25.21 17.68 -3.51
N LYS A 51 24.99 16.75 -2.57
CA LYS A 51 23.73 16.56 -1.86
C LYS A 51 23.44 17.70 -0.90
N VAL A 52 22.43 18.53 -1.21
CA VAL A 52 22.05 19.72 -0.44
C VAL A 52 20.66 19.60 0.16
N ARG A 53 19.69 19.06 -0.62
CA ARG A 53 18.28 18.93 -0.22
C ARG A 53 17.79 17.48 -0.34
N PRO A 54 18.29 16.56 0.52
CA PRO A 54 18.02 15.11 0.38
C PRO A 54 16.63 14.70 0.87
N PHE A 55 15.90 15.55 1.59
CA PHE A 55 14.57 15.30 2.16
C PHE A 55 13.81 16.60 2.36
N ILE A 56 12.53 16.47 2.64
CA ILE A 56 11.66 17.55 3.09
C ILE A 56 11.22 17.29 4.54
N LYS A 57 10.64 18.33 5.17
CA LYS A 57 9.94 18.24 6.45
C LYS A 57 8.44 18.43 6.20
N ILE A 58 7.60 17.97 7.11
CA ILE A 58 6.16 18.19 7.05
C ILE A 58 5.62 18.53 8.44
N GLN A 59 4.77 19.55 8.52
CA GLN A 59 4.14 19.99 9.75
C GLN A 59 2.81 19.27 9.99
N SER A 60 2.32 19.33 11.23
CA SER A 60 0.98 18.86 11.58
C SER A 60 -0.10 19.52 10.70
N GLY A 61 -0.97 18.71 10.12
CA GLY A 61 -2.05 19.16 9.23
C GLY A 61 -1.59 19.59 7.83
N GLU A 62 -0.31 19.55 7.54
CA GLU A 62 0.23 19.98 6.24
C GLU A 62 0.00 18.93 5.15
N THR A 63 -0.23 19.41 3.93
CA THR A 63 -0.20 18.58 2.71
C THR A 63 0.88 19.10 1.78
N VAL A 64 1.83 18.24 1.45
CA VAL A 64 2.90 18.53 0.48
C VAL A 64 2.65 17.78 -0.83
N THR A 65 3.01 18.42 -1.94
CA THR A 65 3.00 17.78 -3.25
C THR A 65 4.34 17.10 -3.48
N LEU A 66 4.33 15.75 -3.59
CA LEU A 66 5.52 14.97 -3.91
C LEU A 66 5.79 14.92 -5.41
N MET A 67 4.74 14.92 -6.22
CA MET A 67 4.81 14.93 -7.70
C MET A 67 3.65 15.73 -8.28
N ASP A 68 3.93 16.54 -9.28
CA ASP A 68 2.93 17.17 -10.15
C ASP A 68 3.54 17.36 -11.54
N VAL A 69 3.21 16.45 -12.45
CA VAL A 69 3.77 16.38 -13.80
C VAL A 69 2.64 16.44 -14.82
N THR A 70 2.69 17.45 -15.70
CA THR A 70 1.78 17.58 -16.83
C THR A 70 2.49 17.04 -18.08
N ASP A 71 2.28 15.75 -18.36
CA ASP A 71 2.88 15.03 -19.47
C ASP A 71 2.14 13.67 -19.63
N CYS A 72 2.63 12.81 -20.55
CA CYS A 72 2.13 11.47 -20.80
C CYS A 72 3.20 10.43 -20.46
N GLY A 73 2.84 9.40 -19.71
CA GLY A 73 3.83 8.40 -19.32
C GLY A 73 3.37 7.42 -18.25
N SER A 74 4.31 6.89 -17.48
CA SER A 74 4.00 6.02 -16.35
C SER A 74 5.04 6.10 -15.23
N ILE A 75 4.58 6.11 -13.98
CA ILE A 75 5.43 5.91 -12.82
C ILE A 75 5.89 4.46 -12.82
N ARG A 76 7.16 4.25 -12.48
CA ARG A 76 7.83 2.94 -12.50
C ARG A 76 8.37 2.51 -11.15
N GLU A 77 8.67 3.48 -10.30
CA GLU A 77 9.18 3.25 -8.96
C GLU A 77 8.78 4.43 -8.08
N MET A 78 8.42 4.12 -6.85
CA MET A 78 8.33 5.09 -5.77
C MET A 78 9.11 4.56 -4.57
N PHE A 79 10.06 5.36 -4.09
CA PHE A 79 10.78 5.14 -2.83
C PHE A 79 10.37 6.22 -1.82
N LEU A 80 10.16 5.82 -0.59
CA LEU A 80 9.95 6.72 0.54
C LEU A 80 10.62 6.18 1.79
N THR A 81 11.19 7.07 2.60
CA THR A 81 11.62 6.78 3.97
C THR A 81 11.41 8.00 4.86
N THR A 82 11.25 7.78 6.15
CA THR A 82 10.96 8.83 7.13
C THR A 82 11.55 8.47 8.50
N ASP A 83 11.70 9.46 9.36
CA ASP A 83 12.12 9.29 10.75
C ASP A 83 10.96 8.99 11.72
N THR A 84 9.70 9.10 11.26
CA THR A 84 8.54 8.68 12.06
C THR A 84 8.24 7.20 11.91
N HIS A 85 7.83 6.57 13.00
CA HIS A 85 7.28 5.21 13.00
C HIS A 85 5.74 5.17 12.85
N ARG A 86 5.09 6.33 12.87
CA ARG A 86 3.62 6.47 12.78
C ARG A 86 3.18 6.63 11.34
N LEU A 87 3.38 5.60 10.54
CA LEU A 87 3.10 5.62 9.11
C LEU A 87 1.59 5.68 8.79
N SER A 88 0.74 5.35 9.76
CA SER A 88 -0.73 5.51 9.67
C SER A 88 -1.19 6.98 9.67
N GLU A 89 -0.34 7.91 10.14
CA GLU A 89 -0.61 9.35 10.18
C GLU A 89 -0.22 10.07 8.88
N LEU A 90 0.52 9.42 8.00
CA LEU A 90 0.94 9.92 6.68
C LEU A 90 0.02 9.35 5.61
N ILE A 91 -0.70 10.21 4.88
CA ILE A 91 -1.70 9.80 3.88
C ILE A 91 -1.25 10.14 2.48
N LEU A 92 -1.08 9.11 1.65
CA LEU A 92 -0.85 9.23 0.22
C LEU A 92 -2.18 9.43 -0.52
N ARG A 93 -2.19 10.40 -1.48
CA ARG A 93 -3.26 10.56 -2.45
C ARG A 93 -2.68 10.73 -3.84
N PHE A 94 -3.15 9.93 -4.80
CA PHE A 94 -2.74 10.00 -6.20
C PHE A 94 -3.93 10.41 -7.06
N TYR A 95 -3.66 11.27 -8.02
CA TYR A 95 -4.66 11.81 -8.95
C TYR A 95 -4.15 11.66 -10.37
N TRP A 96 -4.96 11.12 -11.24
CA TRP A 96 -4.62 10.93 -12.65
C TRP A 96 -5.36 11.93 -13.53
N ASP A 97 -4.64 12.50 -14.48
CA ASP A 97 -5.16 13.40 -15.51
C ASP A 97 -5.94 14.59 -14.91
N SER A 98 -7.22 14.72 -15.26
CA SER A 98 -8.09 15.81 -14.77
C SER A 98 -8.95 15.43 -13.58
N GLU A 99 -8.77 14.22 -13.02
CA GLU A 99 -9.58 13.76 -11.89
C GLU A 99 -9.36 14.63 -10.65
N THR A 100 -10.46 15.02 -10.01
CA THR A 100 -10.47 15.77 -8.75
C THR A 100 -10.51 14.84 -7.53
N GLU A 101 -11.18 13.69 -7.69
CA GLU A 101 -11.19 12.64 -6.68
C GLU A 101 -9.92 11.79 -6.82
N PRO A 102 -9.27 11.43 -5.71
CA PRO A 102 -8.04 10.64 -5.77
C PRO A 102 -8.32 9.17 -6.07
N SER A 103 -7.56 8.61 -7.01
CA SER A 103 -7.56 7.18 -7.34
C SER A 103 -6.79 6.32 -6.31
N VAL A 104 -5.99 6.94 -5.47
CA VAL A 104 -5.34 6.31 -4.31
C VAL A 104 -5.59 7.16 -3.08
N VAL A 105 -6.11 6.55 -2.01
CA VAL A 105 -6.21 7.14 -0.67
C VAL A 105 -5.78 6.09 0.34
N CYS A 106 -4.58 6.25 0.88
CA CYS A 106 -4.03 5.19 1.71
C CYS A 106 -3.00 5.73 2.73
N PRO A 107 -3.03 5.28 4.00
CA PRO A 107 -1.92 5.47 4.91
C PRO A 107 -0.64 4.86 4.35
N VAL A 108 0.48 5.58 4.51
CA VAL A 108 1.79 5.15 3.97
C VAL A 108 2.13 3.72 4.39
N GLY A 109 2.00 3.39 5.67
CA GLY A 109 2.33 2.04 6.15
C GLY A 109 1.52 0.96 5.45
N ALA A 110 0.19 1.12 5.38
CA ALA A 110 -0.69 0.16 4.74
C ALA A 110 -0.43 0.04 3.23
N PHE A 111 -0.15 1.16 2.54
CA PHE A 111 0.18 1.16 1.11
C PHE A 111 1.44 0.33 0.81
N PHE A 112 2.38 0.26 1.74
CA PHE A 112 3.60 -0.55 1.61
C PHE A 112 3.53 -1.88 2.37
N ALA A 113 2.33 -2.40 2.64
CA ALA A 113 2.11 -3.67 3.34
C ALA A 113 2.70 -3.71 4.77
N MET A 114 2.72 -2.57 5.46
CA MET A 114 3.21 -2.37 6.82
C MET A 114 2.19 -1.56 7.65
N GLY A 115 0.97 -2.11 7.82
CA GLY A 115 -0.16 -1.42 8.43
C GLY A 115 -0.21 -1.44 9.97
N HIS A 116 0.70 -2.16 10.65
CA HIS A 116 0.84 -2.12 12.10
C HIS A 116 2.00 -1.21 12.51
N ASP A 117 1.73 0.01 12.95
CA ASP A 117 2.76 0.99 13.34
C ASP A 117 3.67 0.49 14.47
N ASP A 118 3.13 -0.32 15.39
CA ASP A 118 3.84 -0.88 16.54
C ASP A 118 4.57 -2.21 16.24
N ALA A 119 4.50 -2.70 15.01
CA ALA A 119 5.13 -3.94 14.59
C ALA A 119 5.83 -3.80 13.22
N PRO A 120 6.85 -2.93 13.12
CA PRO A 120 7.60 -2.73 11.87
C PRO A 120 8.27 -4.04 11.43
N HIS A 121 8.17 -4.34 10.13
CA HIS A 121 8.71 -5.57 9.55
C HIS A 121 9.17 -5.33 8.11
N GLY A 122 9.99 -6.24 7.60
CA GLY A 122 10.40 -6.24 6.20
C GLY A 122 9.36 -6.91 5.31
N VAL A 123 9.26 -6.47 4.06
CA VAL A 123 8.44 -7.12 3.01
C VAL A 123 9.31 -7.38 1.80
N MET A 124 9.26 -8.61 1.28
CA MET A 124 10.00 -9.00 0.09
C MET A 124 9.05 -9.61 -0.94
N SER A 125 8.56 -8.75 -1.83
CA SER A 125 7.66 -9.15 -2.92
C SER A 125 7.99 -8.41 -4.21
N LEU A 126 7.32 -8.71 -5.33
CA LEU A 126 7.60 -8.05 -6.60
C LEU A 126 7.16 -6.57 -6.61
N PRO A 127 5.89 -6.22 -6.31
CA PRO A 127 5.45 -4.84 -6.46
C PRO A 127 5.71 -3.95 -5.24
N VAL A 128 5.91 -4.55 -4.05
CA VAL A 128 6.09 -3.81 -2.79
C VAL A 128 7.23 -4.44 -1.99
N GLN A 129 8.18 -3.61 -1.57
CA GLN A 129 9.32 -4.07 -0.78
C GLN A 129 9.57 -3.10 0.38
N VAL A 130 9.81 -3.64 1.55
CA VAL A 130 10.18 -2.85 2.73
C VAL A 130 11.54 -3.34 3.24
N ALA A 131 12.53 -2.47 3.14
CA ALA A 131 13.87 -2.70 3.63
C ALA A 131 14.01 -2.26 5.11
N PRO A 132 15.08 -2.65 5.83
CA PRO A 132 15.29 -2.25 7.22
C PRO A 132 15.15 -0.73 7.43
N ARG A 133 14.58 -0.34 8.58
CA ARG A 133 14.28 1.04 8.94
C ARG A 133 13.34 1.76 7.96
N SER A 134 12.35 1.03 7.47
CA SER A 134 11.27 1.54 6.60
C SER A 134 11.78 2.19 5.32
N GLY A 135 12.68 1.52 4.63
CA GLY A 135 12.95 1.81 3.22
C GLY A 135 11.80 1.26 2.36
N LEU A 136 10.81 2.11 2.08
CA LEU A 136 9.55 1.74 1.44
C LEU A 136 9.70 1.84 -0.07
N ASN A 137 9.49 0.74 -0.80
CA ASN A 137 9.65 0.69 -2.26
C ASN A 137 8.38 0.14 -2.91
N CYS A 138 7.95 0.79 -4.00
CA CYS A 138 6.79 0.41 -4.80
C CYS A 138 7.17 0.39 -6.28
N TYR A 139 6.80 -0.69 -6.95
CA TYR A 139 7.07 -0.93 -8.37
C TYR A 139 5.80 -1.14 -9.20
N TRP A 140 4.62 -0.85 -8.64
CA TRP A 140 3.39 -0.80 -9.42
C TRP A 140 3.55 0.16 -10.60
N ARG A 141 3.16 -0.26 -11.79
CA ARG A 141 3.16 0.60 -12.98
C ARG A 141 1.93 1.48 -12.96
N MET A 142 2.10 2.80 -12.94
CA MET A 142 0.99 3.74 -12.83
C MET A 142 0.99 4.65 -14.07
N PRO A 143 0.19 4.32 -15.11
CA PRO A 143 0.09 5.13 -16.32
C PRO A 143 -0.70 6.43 -16.06
N PHE A 144 -0.36 7.48 -16.82
CA PHE A 144 -1.10 8.75 -16.88
C PHE A 144 -1.00 9.32 -18.29
N ARG A 145 -2.08 9.96 -18.79
CA ARG A 145 -2.13 10.46 -20.16
C ARG A 145 -1.84 11.95 -20.30
N THR A 146 -2.15 12.73 -19.28
CA THR A 146 -1.98 14.18 -19.32
C THR A 146 -1.38 14.74 -18.04
N ARG A 147 -1.59 14.08 -16.90
CA ARG A 147 -1.06 14.55 -15.61
C ARG A 147 -0.97 13.42 -14.58
N ALA A 148 0.06 13.47 -13.75
CA ALA A 148 0.15 12.68 -12.53
C ALA A 148 0.43 13.62 -11.35
N ARG A 149 -0.44 13.59 -10.32
CA ARG A 149 -0.24 14.35 -9.08
C ARG A 149 -0.28 13.42 -7.87
N ILE A 150 0.75 13.51 -7.03
CA ILE A 150 0.86 12.74 -5.78
C ILE A 150 1.05 13.73 -4.64
N THR A 151 0.22 13.60 -3.61
CA THR A 151 0.31 14.40 -2.39
C THR A 151 0.53 13.50 -1.18
N LEU A 152 1.16 14.07 -0.16
CA LEU A 152 1.34 13.48 1.16
C LEU A 152 0.78 14.44 2.20
N THR A 153 -0.21 14.00 2.98
CA THR A 153 -0.79 14.76 4.09
C THR A 153 -0.31 14.13 5.40
N TYR A 154 0.10 14.95 6.34
CA TYR A 154 0.43 14.50 7.69
C TYR A 154 -0.67 14.90 8.67
N GLU A 155 -1.23 13.92 9.35
CA GLU A 155 -2.34 14.10 10.29
C GLU A 155 -1.92 13.88 11.77
N GLY A 156 -0.63 13.70 12.01
CA GLY A 156 -0.09 13.59 13.37
C GLY A 156 0.16 14.94 14.02
N ILE A 157 0.60 14.94 15.27
CA ILE A 157 0.76 16.15 16.10
C ILE A 157 2.18 16.71 15.97
N GLU A 158 3.21 15.88 16.20
CA GLU A 158 4.61 16.31 16.19
C GLU A 158 5.15 16.35 14.76
N PRO A 159 5.82 17.42 14.33
CA PRO A 159 6.37 17.51 12.98
C PRO A 159 7.27 16.33 12.62
N VAL A 160 7.20 15.89 11.36
CA VAL A 160 8.12 14.91 10.81
C VAL A 160 9.33 15.63 10.24
N GLY A 161 10.49 15.35 10.80
CA GLY A 161 11.74 16.06 10.49
C GLY A 161 12.41 15.59 9.20
N LEU A 162 12.08 14.38 8.73
CA LEU A 162 12.69 13.78 7.56
C LEU A 162 11.67 12.97 6.76
N ILE A 163 11.47 13.38 5.51
CA ILE A 163 10.82 12.59 4.47
C ILE A 163 11.71 12.63 3.23
N ALA A 164 12.44 11.55 2.99
CA ALA A 164 13.19 11.37 1.76
C ALA A 164 12.37 10.53 0.78
N TYR A 165 12.28 10.97 -0.47
CA TYR A 165 11.49 10.28 -1.47
C TYR A 165 12.13 10.38 -2.86
N ARG A 166 11.76 9.44 -3.70
CA ARG A 166 12.11 9.38 -5.12
C ARG A 166 10.95 8.77 -5.88
N ILE A 167 10.55 9.41 -6.99
CA ILE A 167 9.54 8.91 -7.91
C ILE A 167 10.18 8.88 -9.29
N LEU A 168 10.42 7.68 -9.80
CA LEU A 168 10.96 7.47 -11.14
C LEU A 168 9.81 7.22 -12.11
N TYR A 169 9.78 7.96 -13.21
CA TYR A 169 8.77 7.83 -14.25
C TYR A 169 9.37 7.88 -15.64
N LYS A 170 8.62 7.37 -16.61
CA LYS A 170 9.01 7.35 -18.03
C LYS A 170 7.96 8.07 -18.85
N LEU A 171 8.45 8.90 -19.78
CA LEU A 171 7.62 9.63 -20.72
C LEU A 171 7.47 8.81 -22.00
N HIS A 172 6.25 8.44 -22.32
CA HIS A 172 5.85 7.67 -23.50
C HIS A 172 4.35 7.81 -23.74
N GLY A 173 3.90 7.52 -24.94
CA GLY A 173 2.48 7.50 -25.25
C GLY A 173 1.73 6.45 -24.41
N VAL A 174 0.57 6.82 -23.91
CA VAL A 174 -0.37 5.94 -23.19
C VAL A 174 -1.64 5.85 -24.01
N ALA A 175 -2.04 4.63 -24.37
CA ALA A 175 -3.20 4.40 -25.23
C ALA A 175 -4.50 4.89 -24.59
N GLU A 176 -5.45 5.30 -25.43
CA GLU A 176 -6.81 5.57 -24.98
C GLU A 176 -7.44 4.29 -24.40
N GLY A 177 -8.22 4.44 -23.31
CA GLY A 177 -8.79 3.30 -22.60
C GLY A 177 -7.84 2.51 -21.72
N THR A 178 -6.58 2.95 -21.57
CA THR A 178 -5.68 2.38 -20.55
C THR A 178 -6.28 2.56 -19.17
N ALA A 179 -6.29 1.49 -18.39
CA ALA A 179 -6.75 1.51 -17.01
C ALA A 179 -5.70 2.17 -16.10
N TYR A 180 -6.15 2.96 -15.13
CA TYR A 180 -5.31 3.65 -14.16
C TYR A 180 -5.20 2.85 -12.88
N PHE A 181 -4.11 3.05 -12.16
CA PHE A 181 -3.85 2.40 -10.87
C PHE A 181 -4.67 3.02 -9.75
N HIS A 182 -5.30 2.17 -8.95
CA HIS A 182 -6.09 2.54 -7.79
C HIS A 182 -5.63 1.77 -6.55
N ALA A 183 -5.76 2.40 -5.38
CA ALA A 183 -5.59 1.72 -4.09
C ALA A 183 -6.51 2.35 -3.04
N GLN A 184 -7.26 1.53 -2.33
CA GLN A 184 -8.20 1.96 -1.30
C GLN A 184 -7.91 1.28 0.03
N TYR A 185 -7.75 2.09 1.06
CA TYR A 185 -7.64 1.64 2.44
C TYR A 185 -9.00 1.49 3.09
N ARG A 186 -9.16 0.43 3.88
CA ARG A 186 -10.31 0.23 4.78
C ARG A 186 -9.85 -0.28 6.13
N HIS A 187 -10.64 0.01 7.17
CA HIS A 187 -10.45 -0.52 8.52
C HIS A 187 -11.80 -0.76 9.18
N ALA A 188 -11.96 -1.91 9.83
CA ALA A 188 -13.13 -2.22 10.66
C ALA A 188 -12.83 -3.32 11.68
N VAL A 189 -13.57 -3.30 12.77
CA VAL A 189 -13.66 -4.40 13.71
C VAL A 189 -14.91 -5.21 13.37
N THR A 190 -14.75 -6.46 12.96
CA THR A 190 -15.87 -7.35 12.65
C THR A 190 -16.60 -7.76 13.94
N GLN A 191 -17.79 -8.26 13.77
CA GLN A 191 -18.59 -8.80 14.89
C GLN A 191 -18.94 -10.24 14.57
N SER A 192 -18.91 -11.11 15.58
CA SER A 192 -19.27 -12.53 15.40
C SER A 192 -20.71 -12.75 14.91
N ALA A 193 -21.60 -11.76 15.09
CA ALA A 193 -22.95 -11.76 14.50
C ALA A 193 -22.93 -11.44 12.99
N HIS A 194 -21.90 -10.75 12.50
CA HIS A 194 -21.67 -10.39 11.11
C HIS A 194 -20.17 -10.58 10.78
N PRO A 195 -19.72 -11.84 10.64
CA PRO A 195 -18.30 -12.17 10.58
C PRO A 195 -17.75 -12.01 9.15
N VAL A 196 -17.95 -10.84 8.55
CA VAL A 196 -17.48 -10.49 7.22
C VAL A 196 -16.82 -9.13 7.25
N TYR A 197 -15.61 -9.06 6.69
CA TYR A 197 -14.88 -7.82 6.48
C TYR A 197 -14.87 -7.49 4.98
N THR A 198 -15.28 -6.27 4.64
CA THR A 198 -15.26 -5.78 3.26
C THR A 198 -13.90 -5.21 2.92
N ILE A 199 -13.19 -5.83 1.98
CA ILE A 199 -11.90 -5.38 1.45
C ILE A 199 -12.11 -4.29 0.39
N LEU A 200 -13.06 -4.49 -0.52
CA LEU A 200 -13.39 -3.54 -1.59
C LEU A 200 -14.89 -3.60 -1.92
N GLU A 201 -15.50 -2.43 -2.11
CA GLU A 201 -16.87 -2.32 -2.60
C GLU A 201 -17.09 -0.96 -3.30
N GLY A 202 -18.19 -0.86 -4.07
CA GLY A 202 -18.58 0.38 -4.74
C GLY A 202 -17.78 0.70 -6.00
N VAL A 203 -16.89 -0.19 -6.43
CA VAL A 203 -16.16 -0.07 -7.70
C VAL A 203 -17.08 -0.45 -8.86
N ARG A 204 -17.20 0.45 -9.82
CA ARG A 204 -18.01 0.25 -11.05
C ARG A 204 -17.21 0.63 -12.27
N GLY A 205 -17.42 -0.09 -13.38
CA GLY A 205 -16.70 0.07 -14.63
C GLY A 205 -15.78 -1.11 -14.92
N LYS A 206 -14.91 -0.97 -15.90
CA LYS A 206 -14.00 -2.04 -16.36
C LYS A 206 -12.64 -1.95 -15.68
N GLY A 207 -12.15 -3.09 -15.24
CA GLY A 207 -10.86 -3.13 -14.59
C GLY A 207 -10.33 -4.53 -14.31
N CYS A 208 -9.24 -4.57 -13.55
CA CYS A 208 -8.70 -5.81 -13.01
C CYS A 208 -8.14 -5.59 -11.60
N TYR A 209 -8.50 -6.46 -10.70
CA TYR A 209 -7.98 -6.50 -9.34
C TYR A 209 -6.59 -7.16 -9.34
N VAL A 210 -5.62 -6.53 -8.68
CA VAL A 210 -4.23 -6.98 -8.73
C VAL A 210 -3.62 -7.23 -7.36
N GLY A 211 -4.35 -6.96 -6.28
CA GLY A 211 -3.79 -7.32 -4.97
C GLY A 211 -4.58 -6.93 -3.75
N THR A 212 -4.31 -7.69 -2.70
CA THR A 212 -4.83 -7.50 -1.34
C THR A 212 -3.66 -7.38 -0.36
N TYR A 213 -3.73 -6.42 0.53
CA TYR A 213 -2.97 -6.38 1.76
C TYR A 213 -3.92 -6.41 2.96
N LEU A 214 -3.63 -7.22 3.97
CA LEU A 214 -4.32 -7.23 5.26
C LEU A 214 -3.33 -7.01 6.41
N ALA A 215 -3.67 -6.09 7.32
CA ALA A 215 -3.16 -6.03 8.67
C ALA A 215 -4.24 -6.62 9.59
N TRP A 216 -4.02 -7.81 10.08
CA TRP A 216 -4.99 -8.57 10.87
C TRP A 216 -4.55 -8.65 12.31
N THR A 217 -5.37 -8.15 13.22
CA THR A 217 -5.20 -8.31 14.65
C THR A 217 -6.23 -9.32 15.15
N ALA A 218 -5.77 -10.50 15.54
CA ALA A 218 -6.61 -11.55 16.09
C ALA A 218 -6.95 -11.22 17.55
N LEU A 219 -8.22 -10.88 17.79
CA LEU A 219 -8.72 -10.51 19.13
C LEU A 219 -9.04 -11.71 19.99
N GLN A 220 -9.06 -12.91 19.41
CA GLN A 220 -9.35 -14.18 20.07
C GLN A 220 -8.15 -15.13 19.99
N SER A 221 -8.09 -16.12 20.88
CA SER A 221 -6.93 -17.00 21.05
C SER A 221 -6.89 -18.20 20.10
N ASP A 222 -8.02 -18.53 19.46
CA ASP A 222 -8.11 -19.71 18.59
C ASP A 222 -7.53 -19.43 17.20
N TRP A 223 -7.49 -20.48 16.35
CA TRP A 223 -7.16 -20.33 14.93
C TRP A 223 -8.18 -19.42 14.23
N TRP A 224 -7.71 -18.51 13.41
CA TRP A 224 -8.49 -17.38 12.86
C TRP A 224 -8.67 -17.40 11.34
N GLY A 225 -7.94 -18.24 10.63
CA GLY A 225 -7.76 -18.16 9.17
C GLY A 225 -8.63 -19.10 8.34
N GLU A 226 -9.78 -19.59 8.83
CA GLU A 226 -10.71 -20.45 8.08
C GLU A 226 -11.62 -19.72 7.09
N GLY A 227 -11.65 -18.38 7.17
CA GLY A 227 -12.58 -17.58 6.38
C GLY A 227 -12.18 -17.50 4.90
N GLU A 228 -13.16 -17.66 4.01
CA GLU A 228 -12.97 -17.54 2.58
C GLU A 228 -12.81 -16.09 2.15
N VAL A 229 -11.90 -15.82 1.20
CA VAL A 229 -11.87 -14.55 0.45
C VAL A 229 -12.77 -14.72 -0.77
N LYS A 230 -13.71 -13.80 -0.95
CA LYS A 230 -14.77 -13.87 -1.96
C LYS A 230 -14.71 -12.70 -2.91
N PHE A 231 -14.85 -12.99 -4.20
CA PHE A 231 -14.93 -12.01 -5.27
C PHE A 231 -16.30 -12.08 -5.94
N TYR A 232 -17.06 -11.00 -5.82
CA TYR A 232 -18.32 -10.78 -6.49
C TYR A 232 -18.05 -9.91 -7.71
N LEU A 233 -18.36 -10.41 -8.89
CA LEU A 233 -18.02 -9.80 -10.17
C LEU A 233 -19.28 -9.58 -11.01
N ASP A 234 -19.31 -8.45 -11.72
CA ASP A 234 -20.24 -8.21 -12.83
C ASP A 234 -21.72 -8.44 -12.48
N GLY A 235 -22.16 -7.83 -11.37
CA GLY A 235 -23.54 -7.90 -10.89
C GLY A 235 -23.85 -9.06 -9.97
N ASP A 236 -22.85 -9.82 -9.50
CA ASP A 236 -23.05 -10.84 -8.46
C ASP A 236 -23.64 -10.21 -7.19
N THR A 237 -24.66 -10.84 -6.63
CA THR A 237 -25.33 -10.37 -5.41
C THR A 237 -25.12 -11.32 -4.22
N ASP A 238 -25.76 -12.49 -4.25
CA ASP A 238 -25.78 -13.44 -3.12
C ASP A 238 -24.63 -14.43 -3.16
N GLN A 239 -24.20 -14.83 -4.36
CA GLN A 239 -23.15 -15.81 -4.56
C GLN A 239 -21.96 -15.16 -5.29
N PRO A 240 -20.72 -15.37 -4.81
CA PRO A 240 -19.54 -14.85 -5.50
C PRO A 240 -19.20 -15.69 -6.73
N THR A 241 -18.61 -15.07 -7.75
CA THR A 241 -18.01 -15.80 -8.88
C THR A 241 -16.78 -16.59 -8.45
N MET A 242 -16.03 -16.08 -7.46
CA MET A 242 -14.82 -16.76 -6.94
C MET A 242 -14.84 -16.78 -5.42
N ALA A 243 -14.43 -17.90 -4.84
CA ALA A 243 -14.16 -18.03 -3.41
C ALA A 243 -12.95 -18.94 -3.20
N ASP A 244 -12.06 -18.53 -2.31
CA ASP A 244 -10.97 -19.38 -1.84
C ASP A 244 -11.44 -20.30 -0.71
N ASN A 245 -10.67 -21.35 -0.44
CA ASN A 245 -11.00 -22.35 0.57
C ASN A 245 -10.81 -21.84 2.02
N GLY A 246 -9.86 -20.92 2.22
CA GLY A 246 -9.55 -20.31 3.52
C GLY A 246 -8.68 -19.07 3.36
N THR A 247 -8.55 -18.30 4.43
CA THR A 247 -7.67 -17.11 4.44
C THR A 247 -6.23 -17.52 4.17
N GLU A 248 -5.74 -18.61 4.79
CA GLU A 248 -4.38 -19.08 4.54
C GLU A 248 -4.15 -19.50 3.10
N ASP A 249 -5.12 -20.15 2.47
CA ASP A 249 -5.01 -20.61 1.08
C ASP A 249 -4.95 -19.43 0.11
N TYR A 250 -5.80 -18.42 0.33
CA TYR A 250 -5.76 -17.20 -0.47
C TYR A 250 -4.39 -16.50 -0.39
N PHE A 251 -3.77 -16.44 0.78
CA PHE A 251 -2.44 -15.86 0.96
C PHE A 251 -1.28 -16.83 0.68
N GLY A 252 -1.56 -17.94 -0.01
CA GLY A 252 -0.56 -18.90 -0.51
C GLY A 252 0.07 -19.78 0.56
N GLY A 253 -0.55 -19.88 1.73
CA GLY A 253 -0.18 -20.81 2.78
C GLY A 253 -1.09 -22.02 2.81
N SER A 254 -0.96 -22.81 3.85
CA SER A 254 -1.84 -23.95 4.15
C SER A 254 -1.64 -24.41 5.59
N PHE A 255 -2.59 -25.18 6.11
CA PHE A 255 -2.50 -25.81 7.42
C PHE A 255 -2.04 -24.84 8.54
N GLY A 256 -2.72 -23.67 8.64
CA GLY A 256 -2.45 -22.66 9.66
C GLY A 256 -1.10 -21.95 9.52
N PHE A 257 -0.49 -21.92 8.33
CA PHE A 257 0.86 -21.35 8.10
C PHE A 257 1.95 -21.99 8.97
N SER A 258 1.76 -23.24 9.38
CA SER A 258 2.66 -23.95 10.29
C SER A 258 3.95 -24.38 9.60
N PRO A 259 5.08 -24.56 10.35
CA PRO A 259 6.31 -25.11 9.81
C PRO A 259 6.11 -26.51 9.19
N PHE A 260 6.91 -26.87 8.18
CA PHE A 260 6.83 -28.12 7.43
C PHE A 260 6.95 -29.39 8.30
N ASP A 261 7.64 -29.31 9.43
CA ASP A 261 7.88 -30.41 10.35
C ASP A 261 6.89 -30.44 11.53
N SER A 262 5.91 -29.54 11.54
CA SER A 262 4.93 -29.46 12.62
C SER A 262 3.88 -30.56 12.50
N GLN A 263 3.69 -31.33 13.58
CA GLN A 263 2.57 -32.28 13.72
C GLN A 263 1.31 -31.58 14.25
N ASP A 264 1.45 -30.37 14.82
CA ASP A 264 0.40 -29.54 15.35
C ASP A 264 0.29 -28.30 14.46
N CYS A 265 -0.85 -28.14 13.78
CA CYS A 265 -1.05 -27.10 12.78
C CYS A 265 -1.50 -25.75 13.36
N TRP A 266 -1.75 -25.66 14.67
CA TRP A 266 -2.40 -24.48 15.25
C TRP A 266 -1.48 -23.68 16.18
N ASN A 267 -1.59 -22.33 16.12
CA ASN A 267 -0.80 -21.40 16.92
C ASN A 267 0.73 -21.52 16.77
N ARG A 268 1.18 -21.86 15.57
CA ARG A 268 2.59 -21.98 15.19
C ARG A 268 2.87 -21.31 13.85
N GLU A 269 2.12 -20.29 13.54
CA GLU A 269 2.23 -19.54 12.31
C GLU A 269 3.67 -19.07 12.10
N GLN A 270 4.21 -19.29 10.91
CA GLN A 270 5.56 -18.89 10.52
C GLN A 270 5.52 -17.77 9.51
N ALA A 271 6.28 -16.70 9.76
CA ALA A 271 6.43 -15.60 8.80
C ALA A 271 7.18 -16.07 7.54
N PHE A 272 6.71 -15.60 6.38
CA PHE A 272 7.32 -15.86 5.08
C PHE A 272 7.05 -14.75 4.09
N CYS A 273 7.91 -14.63 3.07
CA CYS A 273 7.72 -13.76 1.91
C CYS A 273 7.99 -14.54 0.63
N GLN A 274 7.10 -14.42 -0.34
CA GLN A 274 7.24 -14.90 -1.71
C GLN A 274 6.99 -13.76 -2.69
N PRO A 275 7.36 -13.87 -3.95
CA PRO A 275 7.20 -12.80 -4.93
C PRO A 275 5.77 -12.24 -5.01
N ASN A 276 4.74 -13.08 -4.95
CA ASN A 276 3.34 -12.72 -5.16
C ASN A 276 2.45 -12.87 -3.92
N PHE A 277 2.91 -13.50 -2.87
CA PHE A 277 2.13 -13.68 -1.63
C PHE A 277 3.05 -13.83 -0.42
N GLY A 278 2.49 -13.65 0.78
CA GLY A 278 3.26 -13.85 2.00
C GLY A 278 2.56 -13.36 3.25
N MET A 279 3.14 -13.77 4.37
CA MET A 279 2.80 -13.30 5.71
C MET A 279 4.08 -12.82 6.40
N PRO A 280 4.56 -11.59 6.09
CA PRO A 280 5.83 -11.07 6.59
C PRO A 280 5.86 -10.77 8.08
N LEU A 281 4.71 -10.58 8.72
CA LEU A 281 4.60 -10.36 10.16
C LEU A 281 3.78 -11.48 10.81
N VAL A 282 4.37 -12.09 11.83
CA VAL A 282 3.70 -12.96 12.79
C VAL A 282 4.14 -12.56 14.18
N ARG A 283 3.23 -12.01 14.99
CA ARG A 283 3.46 -11.66 16.38
C ARG A 283 2.48 -12.43 17.26
N LEU A 284 2.97 -13.46 17.94
CA LEU A 284 2.17 -14.38 18.76
C LEU A 284 2.22 -14.08 20.25
N ASP A 285 3.13 -13.20 20.71
CA ASP A 285 3.34 -12.91 22.12
C ASP A 285 2.18 -12.12 22.71
N ALA A 286 1.26 -12.83 23.36
CA ALA A 286 0.10 -12.25 24.01
C ALA A 286 0.44 -11.37 25.25
N THR A 287 1.69 -11.36 25.72
CA THR A 287 2.11 -10.48 26.82
C THR A 287 2.29 -9.03 26.37
N THR A 288 2.48 -8.83 25.06
CA THR A 288 2.68 -7.51 24.43
C THR A 288 1.43 -6.98 23.72
N GLY A 289 0.32 -7.70 23.77
CA GLY A 289 -0.95 -7.34 23.14
C GLY A 289 -1.57 -8.49 22.33
N PRO A 290 -2.60 -8.24 21.54
CA PRO A 290 -3.21 -9.26 20.67
C PRO A 290 -2.22 -9.74 19.61
N ARG A 291 -2.46 -10.96 19.08
CA ARG A 291 -1.67 -11.50 17.98
C ARG A 291 -1.86 -10.65 16.72
N LYS A 292 -0.78 -10.38 15.99
CA LYS A 292 -0.80 -9.55 14.80
C LYS A 292 -0.17 -10.25 13.61
N PHE A 293 -0.81 -10.08 12.48
CA PHE A 293 -0.39 -10.66 11.20
C PHE A 293 -0.45 -9.60 10.11
N SER A 294 0.54 -9.58 9.23
CA SER A 294 0.48 -8.85 7.97
C SER A 294 0.49 -9.86 6.84
N LEU A 295 -0.43 -9.74 5.90
CA LEU A 295 -0.58 -10.67 4.79
C LEU A 295 -0.68 -9.90 3.48
N TYR A 296 -0.08 -10.41 2.41
CA TYR A 296 -0.25 -9.85 1.07
C TYR A 296 -0.44 -10.95 0.03
N ARG A 297 -1.28 -10.65 -0.96
CA ARG A 297 -1.46 -11.42 -2.19
C ARG A 297 -1.47 -10.47 -3.37
N TRP A 298 -0.58 -10.69 -4.34
CA TRP A 298 -0.50 -9.93 -5.59
C TRP A 298 -0.88 -10.82 -6.76
N HIS A 299 -1.91 -10.42 -7.50
CA HIS A 299 -2.41 -11.09 -8.69
C HIS A 299 -1.74 -10.50 -9.93
N LEU A 300 -0.44 -10.81 -10.16
CA LEU A 300 0.34 -10.21 -11.23
C LEU A 300 0.13 -10.93 -12.56
N ASP A 301 0.14 -12.27 -12.54
CA ASP A 301 -0.11 -13.11 -13.72
C ASP A 301 -1.53 -13.68 -13.72
N ASP A 302 -2.24 -13.58 -12.61
CA ASP A 302 -3.56 -14.11 -12.32
C ASP A 302 -4.55 -12.99 -11.94
N SER A 303 -4.43 -11.81 -12.55
CA SER A 303 -5.30 -10.66 -12.26
C SER A 303 -6.77 -10.99 -12.48
N ILE A 304 -7.64 -10.50 -11.57
CA ILE A 304 -9.06 -10.80 -11.58
C ILE A 304 -9.79 -9.69 -12.35
N GLY A 305 -10.18 -10.00 -13.59
CA GLY A 305 -10.87 -9.05 -14.47
C GLY A 305 -12.34 -8.88 -14.09
N PHE A 306 -12.86 -7.67 -14.28
CA PHE A 306 -14.27 -7.34 -14.17
C PHE A 306 -14.69 -6.35 -15.27
N ALA A 307 -15.94 -6.44 -15.74
CA ALA A 307 -16.46 -5.64 -16.83
C ALA A 307 -17.49 -4.58 -16.38
N GLU A 308 -18.15 -4.79 -15.25
CA GLU A 308 -19.21 -3.91 -14.73
C GLU A 308 -18.94 -3.45 -13.30
N ASP A 309 -18.60 -4.37 -12.40
CA ASP A 309 -18.29 -4.04 -11.01
C ASP A 309 -17.50 -5.16 -10.31
N ILE A 310 -16.96 -4.82 -9.13
CA ILE A 310 -16.29 -5.76 -8.24
C ILE A 310 -16.56 -5.41 -6.78
N ARG A 311 -16.78 -6.46 -5.96
CA ARG A 311 -16.79 -6.42 -4.50
C ARG A 311 -15.93 -7.55 -3.96
N VAL A 312 -15.10 -7.27 -2.95
CA VAL A 312 -14.19 -8.25 -2.35
C VAL A 312 -14.40 -8.26 -0.84
N GLU A 313 -14.57 -9.45 -0.28
CA GLU A 313 -14.82 -9.67 1.13
C GLU A 313 -13.97 -10.81 1.68
N VAL A 314 -13.71 -10.81 2.98
CA VAL A 314 -13.16 -11.95 3.71
C VAL A 314 -14.03 -12.28 4.91
N GLN A 315 -14.32 -13.56 5.11
CA GLN A 315 -15.02 -14.04 6.30
C GLN A 315 -14.05 -14.08 7.49
N THR A 316 -14.50 -13.68 8.69
CA THR A 316 -13.73 -13.83 9.91
C THR A 316 -14.19 -15.09 10.66
N LEU A 317 -13.64 -16.23 10.22
CA LEU A 317 -13.93 -17.54 10.78
C LEU A 317 -12.69 -18.17 11.42
N GLY A 318 -12.89 -18.75 12.56
CA GLY A 318 -11.91 -19.60 13.21
C GLY A 318 -12.38 -21.06 13.27
N LEU A 319 -11.51 -21.92 13.77
CA LEU A 319 -11.82 -23.33 14.00
C LEU A 319 -11.48 -23.73 15.44
N ARG A 320 -12.46 -24.36 16.13
CA ARG A 320 -12.26 -24.96 17.44
C ARG A 320 -13.13 -26.23 17.55
N ASP A 321 -12.57 -27.28 18.09
CA ASP A 321 -13.25 -28.56 18.27
C ASP A 321 -13.95 -29.08 17.00
N ARG A 322 -13.28 -28.90 15.83
CA ARG A 322 -13.79 -29.25 14.49
C ARG A 322 -15.08 -28.49 14.10
N ARG A 323 -15.29 -27.31 14.63
CA ARG A 323 -16.43 -26.46 14.29
C ARG A 323 -15.96 -25.06 13.94
N TYR A 324 -16.49 -24.53 12.86
CA TYR A 324 -16.27 -23.13 12.50
C TYR A 324 -16.88 -22.21 13.57
N ARG A 325 -16.14 -21.14 13.86
CA ARG A 325 -16.53 -20.11 14.84
C ARG A 325 -16.48 -18.75 14.17
N PRO A 326 -17.61 -18.04 14.07
CA PRO A 326 -17.59 -16.63 13.71
C PRO A 326 -16.78 -15.82 14.74
N LEU A 327 -15.84 -15.01 14.22
CA LEU A 327 -14.94 -14.23 15.06
C LEU A 327 -15.22 -12.73 14.97
N SER A 328 -14.81 -12.01 16.01
CA SER A 328 -14.68 -10.56 15.99
C SER A 328 -13.20 -10.23 15.90
N GLU A 329 -12.78 -9.66 14.78
CA GLU A 329 -11.38 -9.40 14.43
C GLU A 329 -11.18 -7.93 14.04
N ASP A 330 -10.02 -7.38 14.32
CA ASP A 330 -9.67 -6.01 13.99
C ASP A 330 -8.78 -6.01 12.74
N ILE A 331 -9.31 -5.54 11.61
CA ILE A 331 -8.69 -5.69 10.30
C ILE A 331 -8.59 -4.36 9.59
N ALA A 332 -7.37 -4.04 9.10
CA ALA A 332 -7.17 -3.03 8.08
C ALA A 332 -6.73 -3.68 6.77
N SER A 333 -7.11 -3.08 5.65
CA SER A 333 -6.76 -3.61 4.33
C SER A 333 -6.40 -2.51 3.34
N VAL A 334 -5.69 -2.91 2.29
CA VAL A 334 -5.57 -2.16 1.05
C VAL A 334 -5.92 -3.08 -0.11
N ALA A 335 -6.88 -2.66 -0.91
CA ALA A 335 -7.20 -3.24 -2.20
C ALA A 335 -6.42 -2.50 -3.29
N TYR A 336 -5.84 -3.22 -4.25
CA TYR A 336 -5.12 -2.67 -5.39
C TYR A 336 -5.74 -3.16 -6.67
N TRP A 337 -6.06 -2.22 -7.61
CA TRP A 337 -6.65 -2.58 -8.89
C TRP A 337 -6.31 -1.56 -9.98
N TYR A 338 -6.57 -1.91 -11.21
CA TYR A 338 -6.58 -0.99 -12.34
C TYR A 338 -7.99 -0.87 -12.88
N GLN A 339 -8.39 0.36 -13.21
CA GLN A 339 -9.74 0.67 -13.68
C GLN A 339 -9.70 1.78 -14.72
N GLN A 340 -10.62 1.72 -15.68
CA GLN A 340 -10.88 2.84 -16.57
C GLN A 340 -11.61 3.96 -15.82
N GLU A 341 -11.19 5.21 -16.05
CA GLU A 341 -11.87 6.37 -15.49
C GLU A 341 -13.18 6.70 -16.27
N PRO A 342 -14.15 7.35 -15.61
CA PRO A 342 -14.13 7.86 -14.24
C PRO A 342 -14.43 6.78 -13.18
N HIS A 343 -13.87 6.95 -11.99
CA HIS A 343 -14.19 6.10 -10.83
C HIS A 343 -15.18 6.78 -9.87
N SER A 344 -15.81 6.01 -8.99
CA SER A 344 -16.65 6.51 -7.90
C SER A 344 -15.78 7.04 -6.75
N ALA A 345 -16.22 8.10 -6.10
CA ALA A 345 -15.53 8.64 -4.91
C ALA A 345 -15.38 7.54 -3.83
N PHE A 346 -14.20 7.48 -3.22
CA PHE A 346 -13.92 6.54 -2.15
C PHE A 346 -14.63 6.92 -0.85
N PRO A 347 -14.94 5.95 0.02
CA PRO A 347 -15.34 6.24 1.39
C PRO A 347 -14.30 7.12 2.09
N ALA A 348 -14.76 8.00 2.98
CA ALA A 348 -13.86 8.79 3.81
C ALA A 348 -12.96 7.87 4.64
N LEU A 349 -11.68 8.26 4.80
CA LEU A 349 -10.79 7.55 5.73
C LEU A 349 -11.35 7.67 7.16
N PRO A 350 -11.23 6.61 7.97
CA PRO A 350 -11.49 6.71 9.40
C PRO A 350 -10.60 7.80 10.06
N ALA A 351 -11.00 8.29 11.22
CA ALA A 351 -10.15 9.18 12.02
C ALA A 351 -8.81 8.51 12.35
N VAL A 352 -7.78 9.30 12.65
CA VAL A 352 -6.42 8.80 12.89
C VAL A 352 -6.39 7.70 13.96
N GLU A 353 -7.14 7.91 15.05
CA GLU A 353 -7.23 6.98 16.18
C GLU A 353 -7.95 5.67 15.82
N GLU A 354 -8.91 5.75 14.89
CA GLU A 354 -9.71 4.62 14.41
C GLU A 354 -9.03 3.85 13.27
N ARG A 355 -7.92 4.36 12.74
CA ARG A 355 -7.24 3.86 11.55
C ARG A 355 -6.17 2.81 11.87
N ARG A 356 -5.82 2.67 13.15
CA ARG A 356 -4.75 1.76 13.58
C ARG A 356 -5.35 0.46 14.08
N PRO A 357 -5.03 -0.69 13.44
CA PRO A 357 -5.35 -1.98 14.03
C PRO A 357 -4.71 -2.12 15.42
N ARG A 358 -5.48 -2.59 16.39
CA ARG A 358 -5.10 -2.70 17.81
C ARG A 358 -3.84 -3.48 18.07
#